data_c5c18f1e00265b9125da3fb3b90ce6e0
#
_entry.id   c5c18f1e00265b9125da3fb3b90ce6e0
#
_cell.length_a   1.000
_cell.length_b   1.000
_cell.length_c   1.000
_cell.angle_alpha   90.00
_cell.angle_beta   90.00
_cell.angle_gamma   90.00
#
_symmetry.space_group_name_H-M   'P 1'
#
loop_
_entity.id
_entity.type
_entity.pdbx_description
1 polymer ?
#
loop_
_entity_poly.entity_id
_entity_poly.type
_entity_poly.pdbx_seq_one_letter_code
_entity_poly.pdbx_strand_id
1 'polypeptide(L)'
;LRGIFTLRKQELHWYYQDGASRFFPEKWERVLSILSDDERKDVIAAYRQRLTSADPQVQLEAAKLWSVWEGETVTLLPSRESASFGEDDFALAFARIENHYFTHLGFLESDDQLLRNVPLIRHIPAVIVHGRYDMACQVQNAWDLAKAWPEAELHIVEGAGHSYDEPGILHQLMIATDRFAGK
;
A
#
# COMPACT_ATOMS: atom_id res chain seq x y z
N LEU A 1 5.44 13.42 -4.27
CA LEU A 1 5.32 11.99 -3.97
C LEU A 1 4.47 11.79 -2.71
N ARG A 2 3.70 10.69 -2.61
CA ARG A 2 2.91 10.37 -1.41
C ARG A 2 2.83 8.85 -1.22
N GLY A 3 2.49 8.39 0.02
CA GLY A 3 2.23 6.98 0.29
C GLY A 3 3.38 6.10 -0.20
N ILE A 4 4.59 6.33 0.31
CA ILE A 4 5.80 5.76 -0.26
C ILE A 4 5.82 4.25 -0.08
N PHE A 5 5.86 3.57 -1.22
CA PHE A 5 5.98 2.13 -1.33
C PHE A 5 7.15 1.81 -2.28
N THR A 6 8.17 1.15 -1.76
CA THR A 6 9.36 0.78 -2.54
C THR A 6 9.41 -0.69 -2.90
N LEU A 7 8.33 -1.40 -2.56
CA LEU A 7 8.08 -2.81 -2.93
C LEU A 7 9.15 -3.78 -2.41
N ARG A 8 9.77 -3.42 -1.27
CA ARG A 8 10.69 -4.33 -0.58
C ARG A 8 9.91 -5.47 0.08
N LYS A 9 10.53 -6.63 0.20
CA LYS A 9 9.94 -7.81 0.86
C LYS A 9 9.44 -7.51 2.27
N GLN A 10 10.16 -6.68 3.03
CA GLN A 10 9.72 -6.27 4.37
C GLN A 10 8.42 -5.45 4.36
N GLU A 11 8.16 -4.68 3.30
CA GLU A 11 6.93 -3.89 3.15
C GLU A 11 5.73 -4.80 2.84
N LEU A 12 5.93 -5.78 1.96
CA LEU A 12 4.93 -6.81 1.69
C LEU A 12 4.66 -7.69 2.92
N HIS A 13 5.71 -8.09 3.65
CA HIS A 13 5.58 -8.86 4.89
C HIS A 13 4.81 -8.09 5.96
N TRP A 14 5.09 -6.79 6.12
CA TRP A 14 4.37 -5.92 7.03
C TRP A 14 2.87 -5.92 6.76
N TYR A 15 2.47 -5.77 5.52
CA TYR A 15 1.08 -5.54 5.18
C TYR A 15 0.28 -6.82 4.94
N TYR A 16 0.92 -7.86 4.42
CA TYR A 16 0.26 -9.10 4.01
C TYR A 16 0.73 -10.35 4.78
N GLN A 17 1.48 -10.18 5.87
CA GLN A 17 1.88 -11.33 6.68
C GLN A 17 1.84 -11.02 8.18
N ASP A 18 2.76 -10.21 8.70
CA ASP A 18 2.84 -9.94 10.13
C ASP A 18 3.30 -8.50 10.40
N GLY A 19 2.36 -7.64 10.71
CA GLY A 19 2.61 -6.22 10.98
C GLY A 19 1.30 -5.46 11.13
N ALA A 20 0.71 -4.96 10.02
CA ALA A 20 -0.59 -4.27 10.02
C ALA A 20 -1.71 -5.14 10.61
N SER A 21 -1.64 -6.46 10.43
CA SER A 21 -2.52 -7.46 11.04
C SER A 21 -2.63 -7.35 12.57
N ARG A 22 -1.58 -6.88 13.25
CA ARG A 22 -1.56 -6.72 14.70
C ARG A 22 -2.36 -5.50 15.17
N PHE A 23 -2.60 -4.53 14.29
CA PHE A 23 -3.41 -3.35 14.56
C PHE A 23 -4.89 -3.58 14.23
N PHE A 24 -5.18 -4.49 13.30
CA PHE A 24 -6.53 -4.81 12.81
C PHE A 24 -6.78 -6.33 12.83
N PRO A 25 -6.67 -7.00 14.00
CA PRO A 25 -6.74 -8.46 14.06
C PRO A 25 -8.07 -9.02 13.57
N GLU A 26 -9.19 -8.33 13.89
CA GLU A 26 -10.54 -8.73 13.48
C GLU A 26 -10.76 -8.64 11.95
N LYS A 27 -10.07 -7.71 11.30
CA LYS A 27 -10.12 -7.57 9.84
C LYS A 27 -9.21 -8.60 9.17
N TRP A 28 -8.05 -8.83 9.78
CA TRP A 28 -7.10 -9.83 9.29
C TRP A 28 -7.64 -11.26 9.38
N GLU A 29 -8.41 -11.60 10.41
CA GLU A 29 -9.10 -12.89 10.51
C GLU A 29 -10.01 -13.15 9.30
N ARG A 30 -10.66 -12.12 8.75
CA ARG A 30 -11.45 -12.24 7.52
C ARG A 30 -10.59 -12.57 6.31
N VAL A 31 -9.42 -11.96 6.17
CA VAL A 31 -8.45 -12.29 5.12
C VAL A 31 -8.00 -13.74 5.22
N LEU A 32 -7.76 -14.21 6.44
CA LEU A 32 -7.33 -15.59 6.68
C LEU A 32 -8.46 -16.64 6.59
N SER A 33 -9.72 -16.23 6.55
CA SER A 33 -10.89 -17.12 6.67
C SER A 33 -11.00 -18.18 5.57
N ILE A 34 -10.49 -17.89 4.38
CA ILE A 34 -10.48 -18.80 3.22
C ILE A 34 -9.19 -19.59 3.08
N LEU A 35 -8.22 -19.42 4.00
CA LEU A 35 -6.91 -20.02 3.93
C LEU A 35 -6.74 -21.15 4.94
N SER A 36 -6.16 -22.25 4.51
CA SER A 36 -5.68 -23.32 5.42
C SER A 36 -4.45 -22.84 6.22
N ASP A 37 -4.11 -23.56 7.29
CA ASP A 37 -2.95 -23.22 8.14
C ASP A 37 -1.62 -23.19 7.37
N ASP A 38 -1.45 -24.03 6.36
CA ASP A 38 -0.27 -24.03 5.52
C ASP A 38 -0.23 -22.82 4.58
N GLU A 39 -1.37 -22.43 4.02
CA GLU A 39 -1.49 -21.27 3.13
C GLU A 39 -1.28 -19.94 3.86
N ARG A 40 -1.60 -19.87 5.15
CA ARG A 40 -1.36 -18.68 5.99
C ARG A 40 0.12 -18.34 6.16
N LYS A 41 1.04 -19.24 5.82
CA LYS A 41 2.49 -19.00 5.86
C LYS A 41 2.96 -18.08 4.73
N ASP A 42 2.19 -17.98 3.63
CA ASP A 42 2.43 -17.07 2.52
C ASP A 42 1.09 -16.63 1.91
N VAL A 43 0.52 -15.59 2.51
CA VAL A 43 -0.81 -15.08 2.14
C VAL A 43 -0.84 -14.57 0.69
N ILE A 44 0.23 -13.92 0.21
CA ILE A 44 0.30 -13.42 -1.17
C ILE A 44 0.22 -14.59 -2.16
N ALA A 45 1.00 -15.65 -1.94
CA ALA A 45 0.99 -16.81 -2.81
C ALA A 45 -0.34 -17.57 -2.76
N ALA A 46 -0.95 -17.70 -1.57
CA ALA A 46 -2.23 -18.35 -1.38
C ALA A 46 -3.37 -17.61 -2.11
N TYR A 47 -3.38 -16.28 -2.01
CA TYR A 47 -4.32 -15.43 -2.74
C TYR A 47 -4.09 -15.49 -4.26
N ARG A 48 -2.83 -15.57 -4.70
CA ARG A 48 -2.51 -15.74 -6.13
C ARG A 48 -3.23 -16.94 -6.73
N GLN A 49 -3.23 -18.07 -6.05
CA GLN A 49 -3.91 -19.30 -6.52
C GLN A 49 -5.40 -19.06 -6.69
N ARG A 50 -6.06 -18.37 -5.74
CA ARG A 50 -7.51 -18.08 -5.80
C ARG A 50 -7.85 -17.05 -6.86
N LEU A 51 -7.11 -15.96 -6.91
CA LEU A 51 -7.31 -14.87 -7.87
C LEU A 51 -7.08 -15.29 -9.33
N THR A 52 -6.40 -16.43 -9.55
CA THR A 52 -6.18 -17.03 -10.87
C THR A 52 -6.92 -18.36 -11.05
N SER A 53 -7.84 -18.73 -10.15
CA SER A 53 -8.67 -19.91 -10.26
C SER A 53 -9.48 -19.91 -11.57
N ALA A 54 -9.83 -21.11 -12.08
CA ALA A 54 -10.78 -21.22 -13.17
C ALA A 54 -12.23 -20.93 -12.75
N ASP A 55 -12.53 -20.98 -11.44
CA ASP A 55 -13.85 -20.68 -10.89
C ASP A 55 -13.98 -19.18 -10.58
N PRO A 56 -14.89 -18.45 -11.27
CA PRO A 56 -15.11 -17.03 -11.05
C PRO A 56 -15.59 -16.68 -9.62
N GLN A 57 -16.29 -17.60 -8.94
CA GLN A 57 -16.76 -17.36 -7.58
C GLN A 57 -15.59 -17.35 -6.60
N VAL A 58 -14.66 -18.30 -6.74
CA VAL A 58 -13.42 -18.34 -5.96
C VAL A 58 -12.57 -17.08 -6.19
N GLN A 59 -12.48 -16.62 -7.45
CA GLN A 59 -11.77 -15.37 -7.77
C GLN A 59 -12.41 -14.18 -7.06
N LEU A 60 -13.72 -14.04 -7.15
CA LEU A 60 -14.44 -12.87 -6.63
C LEU A 60 -14.40 -12.84 -5.10
N GLU A 61 -14.59 -13.98 -4.43
CA GLU A 61 -14.50 -14.08 -2.97
C GLU A 61 -13.12 -13.63 -2.47
N ALA A 62 -12.05 -14.15 -3.04
CA ALA A 62 -10.70 -13.78 -2.69
C ALA A 62 -10.43 -12.30 -2.99
N ALA A 63 -10.89 -11.80 -4.14
CA ALA A 63 -10.72 -10.41 -4.53
C ALA A 63 -11.39 -9.44 -3.54
N LYS A 64 -12.61 -9.75 -3.09
CA LYS A 64 -13.32 -8.93 -2.10
C LYS A 64 -12.61 -8.88 -0.76
N LEU A 65 -12.16 -10.03 -0.25
CA LEU A 65 -11.44 -10.08 1.02
C LEU A 65 -10.12 -9.28 0.96
N TRP A 66 -9.38 -9.41 -0.13
CA TRP A 66 -8.16 -8.64 -0.37
C TRP A 66 -8.44 -7.13 -0.45
N SER A 67 -9.37 -6.74 -1.31
CA SER A 67 -9.67 -5.34 -1.56
C SER A 67 -10.28 -4.64 -0.35
N VAL A 68 -11.16 -5.31 0.39
CA VAL A 68 -11.75 -4.76 1.62
C VAL A 68 -10.71 -4.58 2.72
N TRP A 69 -9.74 -5.48 2.83
CA TRP A 69 -8.59 -5.30 3.73
C TRP A 69 -7.89 -3.97 3.47
N GLU A 70 -7.58 -3.68 2.20
CA GLU A 70 -7.00 -2.40 1.79
C GLU A 70 -7.92 -1.23 2.19
N GLY A 71 -9.16 -1.23 1.72
CA GLY A 71 -10.09 -0.13 1.95
C GLY A 71 -10.34 0.19 3.43
N GLU A 72 -10.28 -0.81 4.30
CA GLU A 72 -10.52 -0.63 5.74
C GLU A 72 -9.28 -0.23 6.55
N THR A 73 -8.10 -0.23 5.96
CA THR A 73 -6.83 0.01 6.68
C THR A 73 -6.03 1.20 6.15
N VAL A 74 -6.45 1.80 5.02
CA VAL A 74 -5.75 2.93 4.39
C VAL A 74 -6.05 4.30 5.02
N THR A 75 -7.08 4.43 5.83
CA THR A 75 -7.41 5.68 6.53
C THR A 75 -7.15 5.57 8.04
N LEU A 76 -6.76 6.69 8.66
CA LEU A 76 -6.54 6.74 10.11
C LEU A 76 -7.83 6.43 10.89
N LEU A 77 -8.94 6.99 10.43
CA LEU A 77 -10.28 6.74 11.00
C LEU A 77 -11.16 6.05 9.95
N PRO A 78 -12.15 5.24 10.37
CA PRO A 78 -13.05 4.57 9.44
C PRO A 78 -13.67 5.56 8.45
N SER A 79 -13.59 5.26 7.15
CA SER A 79 -14.17 6.05 6.06
C SER A 79 -15.32 5.31 5.39
N ARG A 80 -16.32 6.07 4.91
CA ARG A 80 -17.42 5.50 4.11
C ARG A 80 -16.95 5.06 2.71
N GLU A 81 -15.88 5.63 2.22
CA GLU A 81 -15.31 5.31 0.90
C GLU A 81 -14.71 3.91 0.85
N SER A 82 -14.35 3.33 2.00
CA SER A 82 -13.89 1.94 2.08
C SER A 82 -14.94 0.92 1.59
N ALA A 83 -16.23 1.29 1.56
CA ALA A 83 -17.29 0.40 1.08
C ALA A 83 -17.16 0.09 -0.43
N SER A 84 -16.66 1.03 -1.24
CA SER A 84 -16.45 0.82 -2.69
C SER A 84 -15.41 -0.23 -3.01
N PHE A 85 -14.49 -0.50 -2.09
CA PHE A 85 -13.49 -1.57 -2.25
C PHE A 85 -14.09 -2.97 -2.34
N GLY A 86 -15.32 -3.16 -1.85
CA GLY A 86 -16.06 -4.42 -1.94
C GLY A 86 -16.89 -4.61 -3.21
N GLU A 87 -16.95 -3.62 -4.11
CA GLU A 87 -17.67 -3.73 -5.39
C GLU A 87 -16.98 -4.74 -6.31
N ASP A 88 -17.78 -5.61 -6.96
CA ASP A 88 -17.31 -6.81 -7.65
C ASP A 88 -16.24 -6.51 -8.70
N ASP A 89 -16.53 -5.60 -9.63
CA ASP A 89 -15.62 -5.27 -10.73
C ASP A 89 -14.36 -4.57 -10.24
N PHE A 90 -14.50 -3.66 -9.27
CA PHE A 90 -13.36 -2.96 -8.68
C PHE A 90 -12.47 -3.96 -7.91
N ALA A 91 -13.05 -4.74 -7.01
CA ALA A 91 -12.31 -5.69 -6.19
C ALA A 91 -11.52 -6.69 -7.04
N LEU A 92 -12.15 -7.23 -8.09
CA LEU A 92 -11.52 -8.21 -8.96
C LEU A 92 -10.33 -7.62 -9.72
N ALA A 93 -10.50 -6.44 -10.31
CA ALA A 93 -9.43 -5.76 -11.05
C ALA A 93 -8.28 -5.37 -10.11
N PHE A 94 -8.61 -4.72 -9.00
CA PHE A 94 -7.67 -4.23 -8.00
C PHE A 94 -6.82 -5.37 -7.43
N ALA A 95 -7.45 -6.39 -6.83
CA ALA A 95 -6.74 -7.49 -6.19
C ALA A 95 -5.85 -8.29 -7.17
N ARG A 96 -6.32 -8.52 -8.40
CA ARG A 96 -5.55 -9.26 -9.40
C ARG A 96 -4.32 -8.51 -9.88
N ILE A 97 -4.44 -7.21 -10.12
CA ILE A 97 -3.32 -6.37 -10.55
C ILE A 97 -2.29 -6.29 -9.43
N GLU A 98 -2.72 -5.95 -8.23
CA GLU A 98 -1.83 -5.74 -7.09
C GLU A 98 -1.10 -7.04 -6.70
N ASN A 99 -1.83 -8.13 -6.50
CA ASN A 99 -1.25 -9.43 -6.18
C ASN A 99 -0.29 -9.92 -7.28
N HIS A 100 -0.58 -9.63 -8.56
CA HIS A 100 0.33 -9.95 -9.65
C HIS A 100 1.67 -9.23 -9.48
N TYR A 101 1.65 -7.92 -9.21
CA TYR A 101 2.89 -7.17 -8.98
C TYR A 101 3.63 -7.65 -7.73
N PHE A 102 2.92 -7.95 -6.65
CA PHE A 102 3.54 -8.42 -5.40
C PHE A 102 4.17 -9.79 -5.54
N THR A 103 3.50 -10.72 -6.20
CA THR A 103 4.04 -12.06 -6.50
C THR A 103 5.36 -11.99 -7.30
N HIS A 104 5.48 -10.98 -8.16
CA HIS A 104 6.67 -10.81 -9.01
C HIS A 104 7.62 -9.72 -8.47
N LEU A 105 7.44 -9.26 -7.23
CA LEU A 105 8.24 -8.19 -6.62
C LEU A 105 8.40 -6.96 -7.52
N GLY A 106 7.29 -6.57 -8.20
CA GLY A 106 7.25 -5.45 -9.13
C GLY A 106 8.18 -5.55 -10.32
N PHE A 107 8.66 -6.76 -10.63
CA PHE A 107 9.66 -7.02 -11.67
C PHE A 107 10.99 -6.28 -11.44
N LEU A 108 11.28 -5.93 -10.18
CA LEU A 108 12.54 -5.30 -9.80
C LEU A 108 13.66 -6.35 -9.73
N GLU A 109 14.87 -5.94 -10.07
CA GLU A 109 16.05 -6.83 -10.08
C GLU A 109 16.57 -7.12 -8.67
N SER A 110 16.34 -6.20 -7.72
CA SER A 110 16.75 -6.36 -6.32
C SER A 110 15.79 -5.61 -5.39
N ASP A 111 15.74 -6.05 -4.15
CA ASP A 111 14.88 -5.53 -3.09
C ASP A 111 15.10 -4.03 -2.79
N ASP A 112 16.31 -3.54 -3.03
CA ASP A 112 16.73 -2.16 -2.79
C ASP A 112 16.79 -1.29 -4.05
N GLN A 113 16.39 -1.81 -5.20
CA GLN A 113 16.63 -1.15 -6.50
C GLN A 113 16.14 0.29 -6.55
N LEU A 114 14.96 0.58 -6.05
CA LEU A 114 14.40 1.93 -6.11
C LEU A 114 15.22 2.90 -5.25
N LEU A 115 15.57 2.51 -4.02
CA LEU A 115 16.37 3.35 -3.14
C LEU A 115 17.81 3.52 -3.65
N ARG A 116 18.41 2.44 -4.17
CA ARG A 116 19.75 2.48 -4.75
C ARG A 116 19.84 3.38 -5.97
N ASN A 117 18.77 3.49 -6.75
CA ASN A 117 18.71 4.30 -7.97
C ASN A 117 18.29 5.76 -7.73
N VAL A 118 17.95 6.15 -6.51
CA VAL A 118 17.64 7.56 -6.17
C VAL A 118 18.69 8.55 -6.65
N PRO A 119 20.02 8.26 -6.60
CA PRO A 119 21.04 9.18 -7.15
C PRO A 119 20.81 9.61 -8.61
N LEU A 120 20.12 8.80 -9.41
CA LEU A 120 19.79 9.13 -10.80
C LEU A 120 18.77 10.25 -10.93
N ILE A 121 17.94 10.47 -9.91
CA ILE A 121 16.83 11.45 -9.91
C ILE A 121 17.00 12.57 -8.88
N ARG A 122 18.06 12.59 -8.08
CA ARG A 122 18.29 13.60 -7.02
C ARG A 122 18.30 15.03 -7.51
N HIS A 123 18.62 15.26 -8.78
CA HIS A 123 18.61 16.58 -9.40
C HIS A 123 17.18 17.11 -9.66
N ILE A 124 16.14 16.29 -9.51
CA ILE A 124 14.74 16.67 -9.71
C ILE A 124 14.19 17.21 -8.39
N PRO A 125 13.65 18.43 -8.34
CA PRO A 125 12.99 18.92 -7.14
C PRO A 125 11.82 18.05 -6.75
N ALA A 126 11.74 17.63 -5.47
CA ALA A 126 10.69 16.72 -5.00
C ALA A 126 10.18 17.12 -3.61
N VAL A 127 8.90 16.84 -3.41
CA VAL A 127 8.22 16.87 -2.10
C VAL A 127 7.63 15.51 -1.83
N ILE A 128 7.90 14.99 -0.65
CA ILE A 128 7.38 13.71 -0.14
C ILE A 128 6.37 14.04 0.96
N VAL A 129 5.12 13.61 0.81
CA VAL A 129 4.05 13.76 1.81
C VAL A 129 3.63 12.38 2.29
N HIS A 130 3.66 12.14 3.61
CA HIS A 130 3.36 10.82 4.15
C HIS A 130 2.65 10.90 5.51
N GLY A 131 1.66 10.06 5.72
CA GLY A 131 0.96 9.98 7.00
C GLY A 131 1.79 9.27 8.08
N ARG A 132 1.77 9.79 9.31
CA ARG A 132 2.47 9.19 10.44
C ARG A 132 1.98 7.77 10.73
N TYR A 133 0.68 7.55 10.59
CA TYR A 133 -0.01 6.30 10.93
C TYR A 133 -0.43 5.53 9.67
N ASP A 134 0.34 5.67 8.59
CA ASP A 134 0.14 4.89 7.38
C ASP A 134 0.42 3.41 7.66
N MET A 135 -0.64 2.60 7.68
CA MET A 135 -0.57 1.17 7.96
C MET A 135 -0.31 0.34 6.72
N ALA A 136 -0.67 0.84 5.53
CA ALA A 136 -0.38 0.18 4.26
C ALA A 136 1.10 0.33 3.91
N CYS A 137 1.59 1.58 3.92
CA CYS A 137 2.99 1.91 3.61
C CYS A 137 3.62 2.59 4.82
N GLN A 138 4.39 1.86 5.61
CA GLN A 138 4.98 2.40 6.83
C GLN A 138 5.73 3.73 6.59
N VAL A 139 5.59 4.67 7.52
CA VAL A 139 6.33 5.96 7.50
C VAL A 139 7.86 5.77 7.39
N GLN A 140 8.37 4.61 7.81
CA GLN A 140 9.77 4.24 7.62
C GLN A 140 10.21 4.26 6.15
N ASN A 141 9.31 3.89 5.22
CA ASN A 141 9.61 3.90 3.78
C ASN A 141 9.86 5.33 3.27
N ALA A 142 9.02 6.28 3.70
CA ALA A 142 9.20 7.69 3.38
C ALA A 142 10.49 8.26 4.00
N TRP A 143 10.79 7.85 5.22
CA TRP A 143 12.03 8.23 5.90
C TRP A 143 13.27 7.69 5.19
N ASP A 144 13.25 6.43 4.76
CA ASP A 144 14.37 5.81 4.02
C ASP A 144 14.57 6.48 2.66
N LEU A 145 13.47 6.81 1.96
CA LEU A 145 13.53 7.55 0.71
C LEU A 145 14.11 8.95 0.92
N ALA A 146 13.67 9.68 1.93
CA ALA A 146 14.18 11.00 2.24
C ALA A 146 15.68 10.98 2.61
N LYS A 147 16.13 9.96 3.33
CA LYS A 147 17.58 9.78 3.60
C LYS A 147 18.38 9.52 2.32
N ALA A 148 17.83 8.76 1.38
CA ALA A 148 18.48 8.50 0.10
C ALA A 148 18.42 9.73 -0.83
N TRP A 149 17.41 10.60 -0.64
CA TRP A 149 17.15 11.80 -1.45
C TRP A 149 17.14 13.06 -0.57
N PRO A 150 18.29 13.50 -0.05
CA PRO A 150 18.38 14.64 0.88
C PRO A 150 17.95 15.98 0.30
N GLU A 151 17.84 16.10 -1.04
CA GLU A 151 17.31 17.31 -1.71
C GLU A 151 15.78 17.32 -1.75
N ALA A 152 15.11 16.20 -1.49
CA ALA A 152 13.67 16.15 -1.39
C ALA A 152 13.19 16.67 -0.03
N GLU A 153 12.11 17.44 -0.05
CA GLU A 153 11.45 17.93 1.15
C GLU A 153 10.49 16.85 1.69
N LEU A 154 10.61 16.47 2.96
CA LEU A 154 9.74 15.45 3.60
C LEU A 154 8.75 16.13 4.56
N HIS A 155 7.46 15.90 4.33
CA HIS A 155 6.36 16.27 5.21
C HIS A 155 5.69 15.02 5.79
N ILE A 156 5.87 14.79 7.08
CA ILE A 156 5.15 13.75 7.81
C ILE A 156 3.92 14.41 8.45
N VAL A 157 2.73 13.93 8.06
CA VAL A 157 1.45 14.43 8.58
C VAL A 157 1.06 13.63 9.81
N GLU A 158 1.13 14.25 10.98
CA GLU A 158 1.02 13.57 12.28
C GLU A 158 -0.37 12.96 12.55
N GLY A 159 -1.43 13.46 11.98
CA GLY A 159 -2.79 12.98 12.19
C GLY A 159 -3.38 12.26 10.96
N ALA A 160 -2.58 11.51 10.20
CA ALA A 160 -3.04 10.90 8.96
C ALA A 160 -2.49 9.48 8.75
N GLY A 161 -3.25 8.67 8.01
CA GLY A 161 -2.88 7.36 7.47
C GLY A 161 -2.37 7.44 6.04
N HIS A 162 -2.83 6.50 5.19
CA HIS A 162 -2.36 6.35 3.81
C HIS A 162 -3.12 7.22 2.82
N SER A 163 -4.43 7.45 3.02
CA SER A 163 -5.27 8.02 1.95
C SER A 163 -4.89 9.46 1.61
N TYR A 164 -4.93 9.78 0.30
CA TYR A 164 -4.58 11.12 -0.20
C TYR A 164 -5.60 12.18 0.20
N ASP A 165 -6.83 11.80 0.48
CA ASP A 165 -7.96 12.66 0.80
C ASP A 165 -8.06 13.00 2.29
N GLU A 166 -7.24 12.39 3.14
CA GLU A 166 -7.13 12.84 4.53
C GLU A 166 -6.68 14.31 4.58
N PRO A 167 -7.36 15.17 5.35
CA PRO A 167 -7.23 16.63 5.20
C PRO A 167 -5.78 17.14 5.25
N GLY A 168 -4.96 16.61 6.13
CA GLY A 168 -3.56 17.00 6.24
C GLY A 168 -2.70 16.57 5.06
N ILE A 169 -2.95 15.37 4.51
CA ILE A 169 -2.27 14.87 3.31
C ILE A 169 -2.67 15.73 2.12
N LEU A 170 -3.97 15.88 1.87
CA LEU A 170 -4.50 16.66 0.77
C LEU A 170 -3.95 18.10 0.80
N HIS A 171 -3.96 18.75 1.97
CA HIS A 171 -3.45 20.11 2.14
C HIS A 171 -1.97 20.23 1.70
N GLN A 172 -1.11 19.34 2.17
CA GLN A 172 0.32 19.36 1.81
C GLN A 172 0.55 19.06 0.32
N LEU A 173 -0.22 18.14 -0.25
CA LEU A 173 -0.16 17.85 -1.68
C LEU A 173 -0.56 19.06 -2.53
N MET A 174 -1.62 19.78 -2.13
CA MET A 174 -2.06 21.01 -2.80
C MET A 174 -0.99 22.08 -2.77
N ILE A 175 -0.40 22.37 -1.61
CA ILE A 175 0.71 23.31 -1.47
C ILE A 175 1.88 22.93 -2.38
N ALA A 176 2.26 21.66 -2.39
CA ALA A 176 3.38 21.20 -3.21
C ALA A 176 3.07 21.34 -4.71
N THR A 177 1.87 20.98 -5.16
CA THR A 177 1.49 21.09 -6.57
C THR A 177 1.37 22.54 -7.02
N ASP A 178 0.83 23.44 -6.21
CA ASP A 178 0.75 24.87 -6.53
C ASP A 178 2.13 25.50 -6.63
N ARG A 179 3.06 25.16 -5.74
CA ARG A 179 4.46 25.59 -5.82
C ARG A 179 5.13 25.16 -7.12
N PHE A 180 4.94 23.89 -7.55
CA PHE A 180 5.48 23.40 -8.82
C PHE A 180 4.76 23.97 -10.05
N ALA A 181 3.52 24.42 -9.91
CA ALA A 181 2.77 25.13 -10.96
C ALA A 181 3.13 26.62 -11.05
N GLY A 182 4.00 27.13 -10.18
CA GLY A 182 4.39 28.56 -10.14
C GLY A 182 3.29 29.47 -9.58
N LYS A 183 2.44 28.96 -8.70
CA LYS A 183 1.34 29.70 -8.03
C LYS A 183 1.65 30.04 -6.58
#